data_094031716a5cb5784592642d5087efa7
#
_entry.id   094031716a5cb5784592642d5087efa7
#
_cell.length_a   1.000
_cell.length_b   1.000
_cell.length_c   1.000
_cell.angle_alpha   90.00
_cell.angle_beta   90.00
_cell.angle_gamma   90.00
#
_symmetry.space_group_name_H-M   'P 1'
#
loop_
_entity.id
_entity.type
_entity.pdbx_description
1 polymer ?
#
loop_
_entity_poly.entity_id
_entity_poly.type
_entity_poly.pdbx_seq_one_letter_code
_entity_poly.pdbx_strand_id
1 'polypeptide(L)'
;MNSTTSLRTSHFVLTLNTLAFTICFACWTLNGVLVTYLVDNGIFNWSVVQTGWLLGLPILSGSIFRPLMGMLTDKYGGKPVFSTLLIFCAIPFFLMYFVNSYWMYFILSILFGMVGTGFAVGIAFTSVWYPKNWQGRALGIFGMGNAGAALTTFLAPTLLKWLTNNNENLDGWRWLPIIYGCVILLMGLIFLFFTKNKKAAQAPKSMHEMITPLKSTRVWRFGLYYFLVFGLFVAFSQWLLP
;
A
#
# COMPACT_ATOMS: atom_id res chain seq x y z
N MET A 1 -32.32 -14.24 7.03
CA MET A 1 -31.26 -13.32 7.49
C MET A 1 -31.61 -11.93 6.94
N ASN A 2 -31.84 -10.95 7.81
CA ASN A 2 -32.33 -9.63 7.42
C ASN A 2 -31.36 -8.92 6.47
N SER A 3 -31.82 -8.62 5.27
CA SER A 3 -31.05 -7.99 4.20
C SER A 3 -30.40 -6.64 4.59
N THR A 4 -31.06 -5.88 5.45
CA THR A 4 -30.60 -4.55 5.91
C THR A 4 -29.39 -4.60 6.87
N THR A 5 -29.35 -5.57 7.78
CA THR A 5 -28.21 -5.76 8.70
C THR A 5 -26.95 -6.24 7.96
N SER A 6 -27.14 -7.00 6.87
CA SER A 6 -26.04 -7.44 6.00
C SER A 6 -25.41 -6.27 5.23
N LEU A 7 -26.21 -5.37 4.65
CA LEU A 7 -25.73 -4.21 3.88
C LEU A 7 -24.96 -3.21 4.76
N ARG A 8 -25.45 -2.89 5.95
CA ARG A 8 -24.77 -1.98 6.89
C ARG A 8 -23.37 -2.50 7.25
N THR A 9 -23.26 -3.80 7.51
CA THR A 9 -21.96 -4.44 7.80
C THR A 9 -21.04 -4.37 6.57
N SER A 10 -21.56 -4.62 5.35
CA SER A 10 -20.75 -4.53 4.13
C SER A 10 -20.22 -3.13 3.88
N HIS A 11 -21.04 -2.09 4.12
CA HIS A 11 -20.59 -0.70 3.98
C HIS A 11 -19.54 -0.33 5.03
N PHE A 12 -19.72 -0.75 6.29
CA PHE A 12 -18.73 -0.52 7.34
C PHE A 12 -17.38 -1.18 6.99
N VAL A 13 -17.41 -2.44 6.53
CA VAL A 13 -16.19 -3.15 6.10
C VAL A 13 -15.56 -2.45 4.89
N LEU A 14 -16.35 -1.98 3.92
CA LEU A 14 -15.84 -1.23 2.78
C LEU A 14 -15.14 0.06 3.22
N THR A 15 -15.74 0.82 4.13
CA THR A 15 -15.14 2.05 4.67
C THR A 15 -13.79 1.76 5.32
N LEU A 16 -13.70 0.76 6.21
CA LEU A 16 -12.44 0.38 6.84
C LEU A 16 -11.42 -0.12 5.81
N ASN A 17 -11.86 -0.88 4.82
CA ASN A 17 -11.00 -1.39 3.75
C ASN A 17 -10.45 -0.25 2.88
N THR A 18 -11.27 0.75 2.56
CA THR A 18 -10.86 1.95 1.83
C THR A 18 -9.87 2.78 2.64
N LEU A 19 -10.14 3.02 3.93
CA LEU A 19 -9.23 3.75 4.82
C LEU A 19 -7.88 3.02 4.97
N ALA A 20 -7.90 1.68 5.15
CA ALA A 20 -6.69 0.88 5.22
C ALA A 20 -5.87 1.01 3.92
N PHE A 21 -6.53 0.97 2.77
CA PHE A 21 -5.86 1.16 1.48
C PHE A 21 -5.34 2.60 1.30
N THR A 22 -6.07 3.61 1.75
CA THR A 22 -5.62 5.02 1.75
C THR A 22 -4.31 5.16 2.53
N ILE A 23 -4.23 4.57 3.72
CA ILE A 23 -3.02 4.59 4.55
C ILE A 23 -1.90 3.79 3.89
N CYS A 24 -2.19 2.61 3.31
CA CYS A 24 -1.20 1.86 2.54
C CYS A 24 -0.59 2.71 1.42
N PHE A 25 -1.44 3.40 0.68
CA PHE A 25 -0.99 4.19 -0.46
C PHE A 25 -0.20 5.43 -0.02
N ALA A 26 -0.62 6.06 1.08
CA ALA A 26 0.12 7.13 1.73
C ALA A 26 1.52 6.68 2.19
N CYS A 27 1.60 5.55 2.87
CA CYS A 27 2.87 4.96 3.30
C CYS A 27 3.77 4.60 2.12
N TRP A 28 3.19 4.08 1.03
CA TRP A 28 3.94 3.68 -0.15
C TRP A 28 4.57 4.87 -0.87
N THR A 29 3.84 5.98 -1.00
CA THR A 29 4.32 7.22 -1.64
C THR A 29 5.27 8.03 -0.77
N LEU A 30 5.30 7.80 0.55
CA LEU A 30 6.24 8.45 1.45
C LEU A 30 7.69 8.26 1.01
N ASN A 31 8.01 7.11 0.43
CA ASN A 31 9.37 6.79 0.00
C ASN A 31 9.92 7.82 -1.00
N GLY A 32 9.10 8.25 -1.96
CA GLY A 32 9.51 9.29 -2.93
C GLY A 32 9.90 10.59 -2.23
N VAL A 33 9.05 11.06 -1.32
CA VAL A 33 9.31 12.29 -0.54
C VAL A 33 10.57 12.17 0.31
N LEU A 34 10.75 11.02 1.01
CA LEU A 34 11.91 10.81 1.88
C LEU A 34 13.21 10.72 1.09
N VAL A 35 13.26 9.91 0.05
CA VAL A 35 14.50 9.72 -0.74
C VAL A 35 14.94 11.06 -1.35
N THR A 36 14.00 11.80 -1.92
CA THR A 36 14.29 13.13 -2.46
C THR A 36 14.80 14.08 -1.37
N TYR A 37 14.11 14.16 -0.24
CA TYR A 37 14.52 15.01 0.88
C TYR A 37 15.94 14.68 1.38
N LEU A 38 16.26 13.39 1.51
CA LEU A 38 17.55 12.91 2.02
C LEU A 38 18.73 13.25 1.07
N VAL A 39 18.48 13.19 -0.23
CA VAL A 39 19.48 13.52 -1.26
C VAL A 39 19.63 15.03 -1.41
N ASP A 40 18.54 15.78 -1.50
CA ASP A 40 18.56 17.24 -1.73
C ASP A 40 19.20 18.01 -0.56
N ASN A 41 19.02 17.52 0.67
CA ASN A 41 19.67 18.12 1.84
C ASN A 41 21.05 17.53 2.16
N GLY A 42 21.63 16.68 1.28
CA GLY A 42 22.97 16.13 1.43
C GLY A 42 23.13 15.23 2.66
N ILE A 43 22.01 14.68 3.23
CA ILE A 43 22.06 13.78 4.38
C ILE A 43 22.73 12.46 3.97
N PHE A 44 22.43 12.00 2.77
CA PHE A 44 23.10 10.86 2.13
C PHE A 44 23.56 11.24 0.73
N ASN A 45 24.83 10.97 0.42
CA ASN A 45 25.42 11.18 -0.90
C ASN A 45 25.22 9.96 -1.81
N TRP A 46 23.96 9.63 -2.11
CA TRP A 46 23.63 8.53 -3.01
C TRP A 46 23.79 8.96 -4.47
N SER A 47 24.35 8.07 -5.30
CA SER A 47 24.42 8.32 -6.73
C SER A 47 23.02 8.30 -7.36
N VAL A 48 22.88 8.88 -8.56
CA VAL A 48 21.61 8.88 -9.31
C VAL A 48 21.09 7.45 -9.51
N VAL A 49 21.97 6.48 -9.76
CA VAL A 49 21.60 5.07 -9.90
C VAL A 49 21.08 4.49 -8.57
N GLN A 50 21.74 4.79 -7.47
CA GLN A 50 21.32 4.36 -6.14
C GLN A 50 19.95 4.95 -5.76
N THR A 51 19.77 6.23 -6.01
CA THR A 51 18.49 6.92 -5.78
C THR A 51 17.38 6.30 -6.62
N GLY A 52 17.65 6.03 -7.91
CA GLY A 52 16.69 5.37 -8.80
C GLY A 52 16.25 3.99 -8.29
N TRP A 53 17.20 3.19 -7.77
CA TRP A 53 16.85 1.91 -7.14
C TRP A 53 15.99 2.09 -5.91
N LEU A 54 16.31 3.01 -5.00
CA LEU A 54 15.51 3.25 -3.79
C LEU A 54 14.08 3.71 -4.11
N LEU A 55 13.89 4.51 -5.16
CA LEU A 55 12.55 4.91 -5.63
C LEU A 55 11.78 3.73 -6.26
N GLY A 56 12.46 2.87 -6.99
CA GLY A 56 11.83 1.75 -7.70
C GLY A 56 11.54 0.52 -6.84
N LEU A 57 12.34 0.26 -5.80
CA LEU A 57 12.26 -0.95 -4.98
C LEU A 57 10.89 -1.18 -4.32
N PRO A 58 10.24 -0.19 -3.69
CA PRO A 58 8.92 -0.40 -3.10
C PRO A 58 7.86 -0.75 -4.15
N ILE A 59 8.01 -0.21 -5.37
CA ILE A 59 7.10 -0.51 -6.47
C ILE A 59 7.29 -1.95 -6.92
N LEU A 60 8.55 -2.36 -7.06
CA LEU A 60 8.91 -3.72 -7.48
C LEU A 60 8.45 -4.76 -6.45
N SER A 61 8.79 -4.57 -5.18
CA SER A 61 8.39 -5.50 -4.11
C SER A 61 6.87 -5.57 -3.96
N GLY A 62 6.19 -4.43 -3.93
CA GLY A 62 4.74 -4.37 -3.90
C GLY A 62 4.08 -5.12 -5.07
N SER A 63 4.69 -5.07 -6.27
CA SER A 63 4.17 -5.74 -7.46
C SER A 63 4.39 -7.25 -7.43
N ILE A 64 5.60 -7.69 -7.06
CA ILE A 64 5.97 -9.12 -7.01
C ILE A 64 5.13 -9.89 -6.00
N PHE A 65 4.85 -9.29 -4.83
CA PHE A 65 4.08 -9.97 -3.78
C PHE A 65 2.56 -9.89 -3.95
N ARG A 66 2.01 -9.11 -4.91
CA ARG A 66 0.55 -9.03 -5.15
C ARG A 66 -0.13 -10.37 -5.42
N PRO A 67 0.38 -11.26 -6.30
CA PRO A 67 -0.27 -12.54 -6.53
C PRO A 67 -0.34 -13.39 -5.27
N LEU A 68 0.75 -13.44 -4.49
CA LEU A 68 0.81 -14.18 -3.23
C LEU A 68 -0.23 -13.67 -2.23
N MET A 69 -0.30 -12.35 -2.04
CA MET A 69 -1.24 -11.73 -1.09
C MET A 69 -2.70 -11.89 -1.54
N GLY A 70 -2.97 -11.88 -2.86
CA GLY A 70 -4.28 -12.23 -3.42
C GLY A 70 -4.68 -13.67 -3.07
N MET A 71 -3.78 -14.64 -3.27
CA MET A 71 -4.01 -16.06 -2.92
C MET A 71 -4.28 -16.26 -1.43
N LEU A 72 -3.48 -15.61 -0.58
CA LEU A 72 -3.67 -15.67 0.86
C LEU A 72 -5.03 -15.08 1.27
N THR A 73 -5.46 -14.01 0.59
CA THR A 73 -6.77 -13.39 0.84
C THR A 73 -7.92 -14.31 0.46
N ASP A 74 -7.83 -14.99 -0.66
CA ASP A 74 -8.85 -15.97 -1.08
C ASP A 74 -8.92 -17.16 -0.09
N LYS A 75 -7.77 -17.62 0.41
CA LYS A 75 -7.68 -18.77 1.33
C LYS A 75 -8.12 -18.43 2.75
N TYR A 76 -7.62 -17.33 3.30
CA TYR A 76 -7.79 -17.01 4.73
C TYR A 76 -8.85 -15.91 4.97
N GLY A 77 -9.24 -15.18 3.92
CA GLY A 77 -10.11 -14.01 3.99
C GLY A 77 -9.31 -12.72 4.19
N GLY A 78 -9.95 -11.60 3.87
CA GLY A 78 -9.25 -10.31 3.86
C GLY A 78 -8.87 -9.78 5.24
N LYS A 79 -9.65 -10.07 6.29
CA LYS A 79 -9.36 -9.56 7.64
C LYS A 79 -7.98 -9.98 8.14
N PRO A 80 -7.65 -11.28 8.29
CA PRO A 80 -6.35 -11.66 8.82
C PRO A 80 -5.20 -11.24 7.91
N VAL A 81 -5.36 -11.38 6.59
CA VAL A 81 -4.29 -11.05 5.64
C VAL A 81 -3.98 -9.56 5.64
N PHE A 82 -5.01 -8.70 5.60
CA PHE A 82 -4.78 -7.26 5.58
C PHE A 82 -4.24 -6.75 6.92
N SER A 83 -4.81 -7.22 8.05
CA SER A 83 -4.29 -6.84 9.37
C SER A 83 -2.83 -7.23 9.55
N THR A 84 -2.47 -8.47 9.18
CA THR A 84 -1.07 -8.93 9.27
C THR A 84 -0.16 -8.11 8.37
N LEU A 85 -0.59 -7.79 7.14
CA LEU A 85 0.16 -6.94 6.23
C LEU A 85 0.45 -5.56 6.85
N LEU A 86 -0.58 -4.89 7.37
CA LEU A 86 -0.45 -3.55 7.97
C LEU A 86 0.49 -3.56 9.17
N ILE A 87 0.32 -4.54 10.08
CA ILE A 87 1.15 -4.67 11.28
C ILE A 87 2.60 -5.01 10.90
N PHE A 88 2.79 -5.94 9.95
CA PHE A 88 4.12 -6.30 9.47
C PHE A 88 4.84 -5.10 8.84
N CYS A 89 4.15 -4.35 7.98
CA CYS A 89 4.75 -3.19 7.31
C CYS A 89 5.04 -2.01 8.25
N ALA A 90 4.46 -1.96 9.46
CA ALA A 90 4.83 -0.96 10.45
C ALA A 90 6.28 -1.17 10.96
N ILE A 91 6.75 -2.41 11.03
CA ILE A 91 8.09 -2.73 11.54
C ILE A 91 9.20 -2.02 10.74
N PRO A 92 9.28 -2.16 9.39
CA PRO A 92 10.30 -1.44 8.64
C PRO A 92 10.21 0.08 8.75
N PHE A 93 9.01 0.66 8.93
CA PHE A 93 8.89 2.10 9.17
C PHE A 93 9.54 2.52 10.50
N PHE A 94 9.38 1.75 11.57
CA PHE A 94 10.07 2.01 12.84
C PHE A 94 11.58 1.82 12.72
N LEU A 95 12.03 0.81 11.97
CA LEU A 95 13.44 0.54 11.75
C LEU A 95 14.12 1.63 10.89
N MET A 96 13.37 2.40 10.09
CA MET A 96 13.93 3.51 9.32
C MET A 96 14.54 4.61 10.21
N TYR A 97 14.14 4.72 11.47
CA TYR A 97 14.77 5.62 12.43
C TYR A 97 16.29 5.38 12.58
N PHE A 98 16.72 4.14 12.50
CA PHE A 98 18.10 3.71 12.68
C PHE A 98 18.92 3.67 11.39
N VAL A 99 18.36 4.10 10.27
CA VAL A 99 19.05 4.07 8.98
C VAL A 99 20.27 4.98 8.98
N ASN A 100 21.43 4.39 8.68
CA ASN A 100 22.71 5.08 8.55
C ASN A 100 23.49 4.64 7.31
N SER A 101 22.96 3.72 6.51
CA SER A 101 23.60 3.21 5.30
C SER A 101 22.61 2.97 4.16
N TYR A 102 23.15 3.00 2.93
CA TYR A 102 22.39 2.67 1.73
C TYR A 102 21.73 1.30 1.79
N TRP A 103 22.49 0.27 2.17
CA TRP A 103 22.00 -1.09 2.20
C TRP A 103 20.89 -1.33 3.25
N MET A 104 20.98 -0.64 4.36
CA MET A 104 19.90 -0.69 5.36
C MET A 104 18.63 -0.07 4.80
N TYR A 105 18.71 1.11 4.18
CA TYR A 105 17.56 1.73 3.52
C TYR A 105 17.01 0.84 2.41
N PHE A 106 17.89 0.25 1.58
CA PHE A 106 17.53 -0.66 0.49
C PHE A 106 16.70 -1.85 0.97
N ILE A 107 17.15 -2.55 2.00
CA ILE A 107 16.42 -3.71 2.58
C ILE A 107 15.07 -3.27 3.14
N LEU A 108 15.04 -2.17 3.89
CA LEU A 108 13.80 -1.64 4.45
C LEU A 108 12.82 -1.19 3.38
N SER A 109 13.32 -0.66 2.24
CA SER A 109 12.50 -0.29 1.07
C SER A 109 11.76 -1.49 0.48
N ILE A 110 12.42 -2.64 0.40
CA ILE A 110 11.78 -3.88 -0.05
C ILE A 110 10.68 -4.30 0.93
N LEU A 111 10.94 -4.24 2.24
CA LEU A 111 10.01 -4.70 3.27
C LEU A 111 8.78 -3.79 3.37
N PHE A 112 8.95 -2.48 3.47
CA PHE A 112 7.79 -1.60 3.53
C PHE A 112 7.07 -1.47 2.19
N GLY A 113 7.76 -1.69 1.06
CA GLY A 113 7.16 -1.71 -0.27
C GLY A 113 6.04 -2.76 -0.41
N MET A 114 6.07 -3.82 0.42
CA MET A 114 4.99 -4.81 0.47
C MET A 114 3.62 -4.18 0.81
N VAL A 115 3.58 -3.00 1.42
CA VAL A 115 2.34 -2.25 1.67
C VAL A 115 1.55 -2.00 0.37
N GLY A 116 2.22 -1.91 -0.78
CA GLY A 116 1.61 -1.81 -2.11
C GLY A 116 0.75 -3.01 -2.52
N THR A 117 0.90 -4.15 -1.82
CA THR A 117 0.04 -5.32 -2.02
C THR A 117 -1.35 -5.15 -1.41
N GLY A 118 -1.55 -4.15 -0.54
CA GLY A 118 -2.83 -3.81 0.07
C GLY A 118 -3.94 -3.59 -0.97
N PHE A 119 -3.58 -3.15 -2.18
CA PHE A 119 -4.51 -3.06 -3.31
C PHE A 119 -5.11 -4.42 -3.68
N ALA A 120 -4.28 -5.44 -3.84
CA ALA A 120 -4.75 -6.79 -4.21
C ALA A 120 -5.60 -7.41 -3.09
N VAL A 121 -5.17 -7.27 -1.85
CA VAL A 121 -5.92 -7.74 -0.67
C VAL A 121 -7.28 -7.04 -0.59
N GLY A 122 -7.30 -5.72 -0.72
CA GLY A 122 -8.51 -4.93 -0.59
C GLY A 122 -9.53 -5.17 -1.71
N ILE A 123 -9.08 -5.34 -2.96
CA ILE A 123 -9.96 -5.71 -4.08
C ILE A 123 -10.59 -7.08 -3.83
N ALA A 124 -9.78 -8.10 -3.51
CA ALA A 124 -10.27 -9.44 -3.24
C ALA A 124 -11.28 -9.43 -2.08
N PHE A 125 -10.96 -8.74 -0.99
CA PHE A 125 -11.83 -8.65 0.17
C PHE A 125 -13.12 -7.88 -0.11
N THR A 126 -13.08 -6.74 -0.81
CA THR A 126 -14.28 -5.99 -1.20
C THR A 126 -15.21 -6.86 -2.05
N SER A 127 -14.66 -7.62 -2.99
CA SER A 127 -15.43 -8.44 -3.93
C SER A 127 -16.30 -9.49 -3.24
N VAL A 128 -15.88 -10.05 -2.09
CA VAL A 128 -16.67 -11.07 -1.37
C VAL A 128 -17.80 -10.49 -0.53
N TRP A 129 -17.80 -9.17 -0.27
CA TRP A 129 -18.84 -8.50 0.51
C TRP A 129 -20.03 -8.02 -0.31
N TYR A 130 -19.86 -7.90 -1.64
CA TYR A 130 -20.88 -7.35 -2.51
C TYR A 130 -21.30 -8.32 -3.63
N PRO A 131 -22.59 -8.37 -3.98
CA PRO A 131 -23.06 -9.13 -5.12
C PRO A 131 -22.54 -8.50 -6.43
N LYS A 132 -22.50 -9.29 -7.51
CA LYS A 132 -21.90 -8.89 -8.80
C LYS A 132 -22.39 -7.55 -9.34
N ASN A 133 -23.67 -7.24 -9.19
CA ASN A 133 -24.27 -5.99 -9.65
C ASN A 133 -23.83 -4.74 -8.85
N TRP A 134 -23.30 -4.91 -7.64
CA TRP A 134 -22.81 -3.84 -6.78
C TRP A 134 -21.27 -3.77 -6.69
N GLN A 135 -20.58 -4.82 -7.15
CA GLN A 135 -19.11 -4.90 -7.05
C GLN A 135 -18.41 -3.71 -7.73
N GLY A 136 -18.87 -3.28 -8.91
CA GLY A 136 -18.27 -2.14 -9.60
C GLY A 136 -18.30 -0.85 -8.78
N ARG A 137 -19.42 -0.56 -8.10
CA ARG A 137 -19.55 0.62 -7.23
C ARG A 137 -18.66 0.48 -5.99
N ALA A 138 -18.67 -0.69 -5.35
CA ALA A 138 -17.87 -0.96 -4.16
C ALA A 138 -16.36 -0.88 -4.46
N LEU A 139 -15.91 -1.42 -5.59
CA LEU A 139 -14.52 -1.33 -6.03
C LEU A 139 -14.13 0.10 -6.44
N GLY A 140 -15.06 0.88 -7.01
CA GLY A 140 -14.84 2.30 -7.26
C GLY A 140 -14.62 3.10 -5.97
N ILE A 141 -15.44 2.85 -4.94
CA ILE A 141 -15.26 3.47 -3.60
C ILE A 141 -13.93 3.03 -2.99
N PHE A 142 -13.61 1.74 -3.04
CA PHE A 142 -12.32 1.24 -2.58
C PHE A 142 -11.15 1.92 -3.30
N GLY A 143 -11.26 2.12 -4.62
CA GLY A 143 -10.26 2.79 -5.45
C GLY A 143 -10.01 4.26 -5.06
N MET A 144 -10.95 4.93 -4.38
CA MET A 144 -10.71 6.27 -3.83
C MET A 144 -9.56 6.31 -2.82
N GLY A 145 -9.17 5.16 -2.26
CA GLY A 145 -7.99 5.04 -1.40
C GLY A 145 -6.67 5.46 -2.07
N ASN A 146 -6.60 5.51 -3.40
CA ASN A 146 -5.46 6.11 -4.11
C ASN A 146 -5.20 7.58 -3.71
N ALA A 147 -6.20 8.29 -3.15
CA ALA A 147 -6.02 9.63 -2.61
C ALA A 147 -4.95 9.70 -1.49
N GLY A 148 -4.56 8.55 -0.91
CA GLY A 148 -3.44 8.47 0.03
C GLY A 148 -2.13 9.03 -0.53
N ALA A 149 -1.88 8.90 -1.83
CA ALA A 149 -0.72 9.53 -2.49
C ALA A 149 -0.76 11.05 -2.35
N ALA A 150 -1.88 11.66 -2.72
CA ALA A 150 -2.05 13.12 -2.61
C ALA A 150 -1.89 13.60 -1.16
N LEU A 151 -2.48 12.88 -0.20
CA LEU A 151 -2.32 13.21 1.22
C LEU A 151 -0.84 13.25 1.62
N THR A 152 -0.05 12.24 1.25
CA THR A 152 1.38 12.21 1.58
C THR A 152 2.15 13.30 0.85
N THR A 153 1.89 13.53 -0.44
CA THR A 153 2.58 14.57 -1.21
C THR A 153 2.38 15.96 -0.60
N PHE A 154 1.21 16.25 -0.04
CA PHE A 154 0.95 17.53 0.62
C PHE A 154 1.44 17.58 2.07
N LEU A 155 1.21 16.51 2.85
CA LEU A 155 1.47 16.52 4.28
C LEU A 155 2.94 16.22 4.63
N ALA A 156 3.59 15.29 3.92
CA ALA A 156 4.94 14.85 4.29
C ALA A 156 6.00 15.96 4.19
N PRO A 157 6.05 16.82 3.15
CA PRO A 157 6.99 17.92 3.11
C PRO A 157 6.76 18.94 4.24
N THR A 158 5.50 19.21 4.58
CA THR A 158 5.15 20.12 5.69
C THR A 158 5.57 19.53 7.03
N LEU A 159 5.32 18.23 7.25
CA LEU A 159 5.77 17.53 8.45
C LEU A 159 7.30 17.48 8.54
N LEU A 160 8.00 17.25 7.42
CA LEU A 160 9.46 17.31 7.40
C LEU A 160 9.99 18.66 7.84
N LYS A 161 9.47 19.74 7.29
CA LYS A 161 9.87 21.11 7.69
C LYS A 161 9.67 21.33 9.19
N TRP A 162 8.55 20.88 9.74
CA TRP A 162 8.28 21.00 11.17
C TRP A 162 9.21 20.13 12.02
N LEU A 163 9.41 18.87 11.65
CA LEU A 163 10.26 17.92 12.39
C LEU A 163 11.73 18.29 12.35
N THR A 164 12.17 18.92 11.27
CA THR A 164 13.57 19.36 11.10
C THR A 164 13.81 20.81 11.49
N ASN A 165 12.83 21.48 12.09
CA ASN A 165 12.90 22.89 12.43
C ASN A 165 13.39 23.76 11.24
N ASN A 166 12.71 23.65 10.10
CA ASN A 166 13.10 24.30 8.85
C ASN A 166 14.54 23.99 8.39
N ASN A 167 14.95 22.73 8.51
CA ASN A 167 16.29 22.18 8.16
C ASN A 167 17.44 22.60 9.11
N GLU A 168 17.15 23.20 10.26
CA GLU A 168 18.17 23.45 11.30
C GLU A 168 18.61 22.13 11.97
N ASN A 169 17.70 21.18 12.11
CA ASN A 169 17.97 19.83 12.65
C ASN A 169 17.65 18.77 11.61
N LEU A 170 18.61 18.46 10.77
CA LEU A 170 18.40 17.50 9.67
C LEU A 170 18.01 16.10 10.18
N ASP A 171 18.48 15.66 11.36
CA ASP A 171 18.11 14.34 11.93
C ASP A 171 16.62 14.21 12.26
N GLY A 172 15.88 15.31 12.33
CA GLY A 172 14.43 15.32 12.52
C GLY A 172 13.65 14.50 11.49
N TRP A 173 14.20 14.27 10.29
CA TRP A 173 13.55 13.43 9.25
C TRP A 173 13.21 12.02 9.75
N ARG A 174 13.99 11.48 10.69
CA ARG A 174 13.84 10.12 11.25
C ARG A 174 12.48 9.90 11.92
N TRP A 175 11.86 10.97 12.41
CA TRP A 175 10.55 10.91 13.04
C TRP A 175 9.40 10.75 12.07
N LEU A 176 9.56 11.15 10.81
CA LEU A 176 8.50 11.04 9.82
C LEU A 176 8.10 9.58 9.54
N PRO A 177 9.04 8.64 9.27
CA PRO A 177 8.70 7.22 9.18
C PRO A 177 8.04 6.67 10.46
N ILE A 178 8.45 7.12 11.65
CA ILE A 178 7.82 6.70 12.91
C ILE A 178 6.34 7.09 12.94
N ILE A 179 6.01 8.32 12.56
CA ILE A 179 4.61 8.78 12.50
C ILE A 179 3.80 7.88 11.56
N TYR A 180 4.31 7.61 10.36
CA TYR A 180 3.65 6.72 9.39
C TYR A 180 3.56 5.27 9.90
N GLY A 181 4.60 4.79 10.59
CA GLY A 181 4.62 3.50 11.27
C GLY A 181 3.53 3.39 12.35
N CYS A 182 3.33 4.42 13.15
CA CYS A 182 2.25 4.47 14.13
C CYS A 182 0.87 4.47 13.47
N VAL A 183 0.69 5.25 12.41
CA VAL A 183 -0.59 5.33 11.68
C VAL A 183 -0.96 3.99 11.04
N ILE A 184 -0.01 3.33 10.35
CA ILE A 184 -0.28 2.04 9.71
C ILE A 184 -0.50 0.93 10.75
N LEU A 185 0.23 0.94 11.87
CA LEU A 185 0.05 0.00 12.98
C LEU A 185 -1.34 0.16 13.60
N LEU A 186 -1.72 1.41 13.92
CA LEU A 186 -3.04 1.72 14.47
C LEU A 186 -4.15 1.24 13.51
N MET A 187 -4.01 1.51 12.21
CA MET A 187 -4.98 1.03 11.23
C MET A 187 -5.03 -0.50 11.17
N GLY A 188 -3.88 -1.17 11.27
CA GLY A 188 -3.81 -2.64 11.34
C GLY A 188 -4.56 -3.21 12.53
N LEU A 189 -4.44 -2.59 13.70
CA LEU A 189 -5.17 -2.95 14.91
C LEU A 189 -6.66 -2.66 14.77
N ILE A 190 -7.04 -1.47 14.27
CA ILE A 190 -8.45 -1.13 14.00
C ILE A 190 -9.05 -2.17 13.04
N PHE A 191 -8.35 -2.50 11.96
CA PHE A 191 -8.82 -3.47 10.98
C PHE A 191 -8.98 -4.87 11.61
N LEU A 192 -8.03 -5.27 12.46
CA LEU A 192 -8.05 -6.54 13.18
C LEU A 192 -9.23 -6.66 14.14
N PHE A 193 -9.54 -5.64 14.89
CA PHE A 193 -10.59 -5.73 15.92
C PHE A 193 -11.98 -5.44 15.37
N PHE A 194 -12.13 -4.47 14.48
CA PHE A 194 -13.44 -3.97 14.07
C PHE A 194 -13.94 -4.56 12.75
N THR A 195 -13.10 -5.18 11.92
CA THR A 195 -13.54 -5.78 10.66
C THR A 195 -14.03 -7.21 10.88
N LYS A 196 -15.10 -7.60 10.16
CA LYS A 196 -15.56 -8.99 10.12
C LYS A 196 -14.87 -9.74 8.97
N ASN A 197 -14.45 -10.98 9.20
CA ASN A 197 -13.86 -11.80 8.14
C ASN A 197 -14.94 -12.43 7.26
N LYS A 198 -14.66 -12.46 5.97
CA LYS A 198 -15.46 -13.19 4.98
C LYS A 198 -14.53 -13.79 3.94
N LYS A 199 -14.70 -15.08 3.67
CA LYS A 199 -13.92 -15.81 2.66
C LYS A 199 -14.71 -15.93 1.37
N ALA A 200 -14.01 -16.12 0.26
CA ALA A 200 -14.66 -16.50 -0.99
C ALA A 200 -15.43 -17.82 -0.81
N ALA A 201 -16.62 -17.89 -1.44
CA ALA A 201 -17.46 -19.10 -1.34
C ALA A 201 -16.87 -20.30 -2.09
N GLN A 202 -15.94 -20.07 -3.01
CA GLN A 202 -15.26 -21.11 -3.79
C GLN A 202 -14.04 -21.61 -3.03
N ALA A 203 -13.73 -22.89 -3.21
CA ALA A 203 -12.49 -23.49 -2.70
C ALA A 203 -11.26 -22.70 -3.19
N PRO A 204 -10.18 -22.62 -2.39
CA PRO A 204 -8.95 -21.97 -2.83
C PRO A 204 -8.48 -22.56 -4.15
N LYS A 205 -8.30 -21.72 -5.16
CA LYS A 205 -7.80 -22.15 -6.46
C LYS A 205 -6.37 -22.66 -6.34
N SER A 206 -6.06 -23.71 -7.07
CA SER A 206 -4.68 -24.18 -7.19
C SER A 206 -3.82 -23.14 -7.92
N MET A 207 -2.49 -23.18 -7.74
CA MET A 207 -1.56 -22.29 -8.47
C MET A 207 -1.76 -22.42 -9.99
N HIS A 208 -2.03 -23.62 -10.49
CA HIS A 208 -2.29 -23.85 -11.92
C HIS A 208 -3.58 -23.15 -12.39
N GLU A 209 -4.65 -23.19 -11.60
CA GLU A 209 -5.91 -22.50 -11.92
C GLU A 209 -5.78 -20.97 -11.88
N MET A 210 -4.89 -20.45 -11.04
CA MET A 210 -4.62 -19.02 -10.95
C MET A 210 -3.83 -18.48 -12.15
N ILE A 211 -3.00 -19.30 -12.78
CA ILE A 211 -2.24 -18.95 -13.98
C ILE A 211 -3.08 -19.11 -15.25
N THR A 212 -4.13 -19.92 -15.21
CA THR A 212 -5.02 -20.17 -16.37
C THR A 212 -5.54 -18.88 -17.04
N PRO A 213 -5.95 -17.81 -16.33
CA PRO A 213 -6.37 -16.57 -16.96
C PRO A 213 -5.31 -15.91 -17.85
N LEU A 214 -4.01 -16.14 -17.60
CA LEU A 214 -2.91 -15.60 -18.42
C LEU A 214 -2.89 -16.16 -19.85
N LYS A 215 -3.60 -17.26 -20.10
CA LYS A 215 -3.81 -17.83 -21.47
C LYS A 215 -4.81 -17.01 -22.29
N SER A 216 -5.58 -16.11 -21.67
CA SER A 216 -6.59 -15.30 -22.34
C SER A 216 -6.02 -13.98 -22.87
N THR A 217 -6.19 -13.71 -24.17
CA THR A 217 -5.81 -12.43 -24.80
C THR A 217 -6.52 -11.23 -24.15
N ARG A 218 -7.73 -11.43 -23.63
CA ARG A 218 -8.47 -10.36 -22.93
C ARG A 218 -7.74 -9.91 -21.66
N VAL A 219 -7.15 -10.84 -20.91
CA VAL A 219 -6.38 -10.52 -19.69
C VAL A 219 -5.17 -9.67 -20.04
N TRP A 220 -4.45 -9.99 -21.11
CA TRP A 220 -3.31 -9.21 -21.58
C TRP A 220 -3.69 -7.81 -22.04
N ARG A 221 -4.81 -7.66 -22.75
CA ARG A 221 -5.32 -6.33 -23.15
C ARG A 221 -5.65 -5.47 -21.93
N PHE A 222 -6.42 -6.00 -20.97
CA PHE A 222 -6.73 -5.26 -19.75
C PHE A 222 -5.48 -5.01 -18.91
N GLY A 223 -4.54 -5.95 -18.86
CA GLY A 223 -3.25 -5.78 -18.21
C GLY A 223 -2.44 -4.64 -18.82
N LEU A 224 -2.42 -4.53 -20.16
CA LEU A 224 -1.75 -3.43 -20.87
C LEU A 224 -2.41 -2.07 -20.57
N TYR A 225 -3.74 -1.99 -20.59
CA TYR A 225 -4.45 -0.75 -20.23
C TYR A 225 -4.17 -0.34 -18.79
N TYR A 226 -4.20 -1.30 -17.87
CA TYR A 226 -3.87 -1.03 -16.48
C TYR A 226 -2.42 -0.61 -16.30
N PHE A 227 -1.49 -1.26 -17.01
CA PHE A 227 -0.07 -0.90 -17.01
C PHE A 227 0.14 0.55 -17.48
N LEU A 228 -0.50 0.95 -18.58
CA LEU A 228 -0.39 2.32 -19.07
C LEU A 228 -1.00 3.33 -18.09
N VAL A 229 -2.25 3.14 -17.69
CA VAL A 229 -2.97 4.13 -16.87
C VAL A 229 -2.39 4.19 -15.44
N PHE A 230 -2.30 3.04 -14.78
CA PHE A 230 -1.84 2.99 -13.40
C PHE A 230 -0.31 3.11 -13.29
N GLY A 231 0.42 2.52 -14.23
CA GLY A 231 1.88 2.62 -14.28
C GLY A 231 2.35 4.07 -14.48
N LEU A 232 1.74 4.81 -15.40
CA LEU A 232 2.03 6.25 -15.58
C LEU A 232 1.65 7.06 -14.34
N PHE A 233 0.50 6.79 -13.73
CA PHE A 233 0.10 7.46 -12.50
C PHE A 233 1.13 7.24 -11.38
N VAL A 234 1.59 6.01 -11.18
CA VAL A 234 2.60 5.69 -10.17
C VAL A 234 3.95 6.32 -10.51
N ALA A 235 4.38 6.23 -11.78
CA ALA A 235 5.62 6.84 -12.22
C ALA A 235 5.61 8.35 -11.96
N PHE A 236 4.56 9.04 -12.35
CA PHE A 236 4.45 10.48 -12.13
C PHE A 236 4.38 10.85 -10.64
N SER A 237 3.67 10.06 -9.82
CA SER A 237 3.59 10.32 -8.37
C SER A 237 4.91 10.11 -7.62
N GLN A 238 5.85 9.35 -8.17
CA GLN A 238 7.14 9.06 -7.54
C GLN A 238 8.31 9.87 -8.12
N TRP A 239 8.21 10.29 -9.38
CA TRP A 239 9.34 10.89 -10.11
C TRP A 239 9.15 12.34 -10.53
N LEU A 240 7.90 12.85 -10.59
CA LEU A 240 7.60 14.23 -10.97
C LEU A 240 7.21 15.14 -9.81
N LEU A 241 7.00 14.58 -8.63
CA LEU A 241 6.62 15.34 -7.42
C LEU A 241 7.66 15.07 -6.33
N PRO A 242 8.88 15.53 -6.45
CA PRO A 242 9.78 15.69 -5.32
C PRO A 242 9.46 16.98 -4.57
#